data_3a650692c1b8cd93b897a3bcabd41f2e
#
_entry.id   3a650692c1b8cd93b897a3bcabd41f2e
#
_cell.length_a   1.000
_cell.length_b   1.000
_cell.length_c   1.000
_cell.angle_alpha   90.00
_cell.angle_beta   90.00
_cell.angle_gamma   90.00
#
_symmetry.space_group_name_H-M   'P 1'
#
loop_
_entity.id
_entity.type
_entity.pdbx_description
1 polymer ?
#
loop_
_entity_poly.entity_id
_entity_poly.type
_entity_poly.pdbx_seq_one_letter_code
_entity_poly.pdbx_strand_id
1 'polypeptide(L)'
;METREEIDCEALAADVVNKTRTNVLLTKTTMTSIADRSGFNRLTISKLLDKKKDMPLRMWLAAVYESGADPCEILSKAIKEQSALAEA
;
A
#
# COMPACT_ATOMS: atom_id res chain seq x y z
N MET A 1 -3.66 -16.69 22.43
CA MET A 1 -3.55 -16.33 21.97
C MET A 1 -3.22 -15.67 21.27
N GLU A 2 -2.81 -15.61 20.78
CA GLU A 2 -2.68 -14.59 20.30
C GLU A 2 -2.74 -14.53 18.92
N THR A 3 -3.75 -13.93 18.37
CA THR A 3 -4.04 -13.85 16.98
C THR A 3 -3.03 -13.05 16.22
N ARG A 4 -2.38 -12.12 16.86
CA ARG A 4 -1.42 -11.30 16.12
C ARG A 4 -0.24 -12.09 15.63
N GLU A 5 0.00 -13.25 16.20
CA GLU A 5 1.07 -14.08 15.73
C GLU A 5 0.74 -14.74 14.41
N GLU A 6 -0.53 -14.72 14.04
CA GLU A 6 -0.95 -15.31 12.79
C GLU A 6 -0.91 -14.33 11.64
N ILE A 7 -0.60 -13.07 11.92
CA ILE A 7 -0.53 -12.09 10.85
C ILE A 7 0.83 -12.17 10.19
N ASP A 8 0.79 -12.43 8.88
CA ASP A 8 2.00 -12.44 8.08
C ASP A 8 2.25 -11.02 7.60
N CYS A 9 3.21 -10.36 8.22
CA CYS A 9 3.48 -8.97 7.92
C CYS A 9 3.93 -8.76 6.49
N GLU A 10 4.68 -9.71 5.94
CA GLU A 10 5.14 -9.60 4.57
C GLU A 10 3.96 -9.65 3.60
N ALA A 11 3.06 -10.60 3.81
CA ALA A 11 1.88 -10.71 2.96
C ALA A 11 0.96 -9.52 3.13
N LEU A 12 0.83 -9.03 4.36
CA LEU A 12 0.00 -7.87 4.63
C LEU A 12 0.56 -6.64 3.93
N ALA A 13 1.88 -6.44 4.01
CA ALA A 13 2.52 -5.31 3.36
C ALA A 13 2.32 -5.37 1.85
N ALA A 14 2.48 -6.55 1.26
CA ALA A 14 2.28 -6.72 -0.18
C ALA A 14 0.85 -6.39 -0.57
N ASP A 15 -0.13 -6.80 0.24
CA ASP A 15 -1.52 -6.53 -0.05
C ASP A 15 -1.82 -5.03 0.05
N VAL A 16 -1.26 -4.37 1.05
CA VAL A 16 -1.43 -2.93 1.22
C VAL A 16 -0.87 -2.18 0.01
N VAL A 17 0.33 -2.56 -0.44
CA VAL A 17 0.95 -1.94 -1.59
C VAL A 17 0.13 -2.21 -2.84
N ASN A 18 -0.38 -3.42 -2.99
CA ASN A 18 -1.20 -3.77 -4.15
C ASN A 18 -2.49 -2.96 -4.19
N LYS A 19 -3.14 -2.78 -3.05
CA LYS A 19 -4.35 -1.97 -2.98
C LYS A 19 -4.05 -0.52 -3.34
N THR A 20 -2.92 -0.02 -2.88
CA THR A 20 -2.49 1.33 -3.20
C THR A 20 -2.22 1.47 -4.69
N ARG A 21 -1.54 0.49 -5.27
CA ARG A 21 -1.26 0.48 -6.70
C ARG A 21 -2.55 0.51 -7.51
N THR A 22 -3.50 -0.32 -7.13
CA THR A 22 -4.79 -0.35 -7.81
C THR A 22 -5.47 1.02 -7.76
N ASN A 23 -5.45 1.64 -6.61
CA ASN A 23 -6.09 2.95 -6.45
C ASN A 23 -5.38 4.02 -7.27
N VAL A 24 -4.04 3.98 -7.30
CA VAL A 24 -3.25 4.91 -8.10
C VAL A 24 -3.63 4.77 -9.58
N LEU A 25 -3.77 3.54 -10.05
CA LEU A 25 -4.13 3.30 -11.43
C LEU A 25 -5.56 3.76 -11.75
N LEU A 26 -6.49 3.46 -10.86
CA LEU A 26 -7.89 3.82 -11.07
C LEU A 26 -8.10 5.32 -11.08
N THR A 27 -7.37 6.04 -10.26
CA THR A 27 -7.51 7.50 -10.17
C THR A 27 -6.60 8.23 -11.13
N LYS A 28 -5.78 7.47 -11.88
CA LYS A 28 -4.82 8.04 -12.84
C LYS A 28 -3.85 9.01 -12.16
N THR A 29 -3.49 8.70 -10.94
CA THR A 29 -2.52 9.48 -10.20
C THR A 29 -1.15 9.32 -10.85
N THR A 30 -0.43 10.42 -11.05
CA THR A 30 0.85 10.35 -11.75
C THR A 30 1.99 10.05 -10.78
N MET A 31 3.01 9.38 -11.31
CA MET A 31 4.22 9.15 -10.51
C MET A 31 4.88 10.47 -10.15
N THR A 32 4.74 11.48 -11.01
CA THR A 32 5.33 12.79 -10.74
C THR A 32 4.72 13.43 -9.50
N SER A 33 3.40 13.35 -9.34
CA SER A 33 2.76 13.95 -8.18
C SER A 33 3.15 13.23 -6.90
N ILE A 34 3.28 11.91 -6.96
CA ILE A 34 3.73 11.15 -5.81
C ILE A 34 5.19 11.50 -5.48
N ALA A 35 6.02 11.62 -6.50
CA ALA A 35 7.43 11.96 -6.30
C ALA A 35 7.56 13.35 -5.67
N ASP A 36 6.78 14.29 -6.17
CA ASP A 36 6.83 15.65 -5.64
C ASP A 36 6.44 15.71 -4.17
N ARG A 37 5.42 14.95 -3.80
CA ARG A 37 4.96 14.94 -2.41
C ARG A 37 5.91 14.18 -1.50
N SER A 38 6.48 13.08 -1.98
CA SER A 38 7.28 12.19 -1.14
C SER A 38 8.76 12.51 -1.12
N GLY A 39 9.26 13.17 -2.16
CA GLY A 39 10.68 13.43 -2.30
C GLY A 39 11.46 12.26 -2.88
N PHE A 40 10.77 11.20 -3.30
CA PHE A 40 11.44 10.05 -3.91
C PHE A 40 11.41 10.15 -5.43
N ASN A 41 12.28 9.39 -6.07
CA ASN A 41 12.38 9.34 -7.51
C ASN A 41 11.20 8.58 -8.11
N ARG A 42 10.69 9.07 -9.26
CA ARG A 42 9.54 8.43 -9.91
C ARG A 42 9.80 6.96 -10.24
N LEU A 43 11.00 6.66 -10.69
CA LEU A 43 11.34 5.29 -11.06
C LEU A 43 11.32 4.37 -9.85
N THR A 44 11.79 4.86 -8.71
CA THR A 44 11.77 4.07 -7.48
C THR A 44 10.34 3.78 -7.06
N ILE A 45 9.48 4.80 -7.14
CA ILE A 45 8.07 4.62 -6.76
C ILE A 45 7.41 3.59 -7.66
N SER A 46 7.61 3.74 -8.97
CA SER A 46 7.00 2.82 -9.92
C SER A 46 7.48 1.39 -9.70
N LYS A 47 8.76 1.22 -9.46
CA LYS A 47 9.33 -0.10 -9.25
C LYS A 47 8.74 -0.77 -8.01
N LEU A 48 8.64 -0.04 -6.91
CA LEU A 48 8.13 -0.62 -5.68
C LEU A 48 6.64 -0.94 -5.78
N LEU A 49 5.88 -0.08 -6.44
CA LEU A 49 4.46 -0.36 -6.64
C LEU A 49 4.25 -1.59 -7.51
N ASP A 50 5.01 -1.69 -8.61
CA ASP A 50 4.86 -2.81 -9.52
C ASP A 50 5.26 -4.13 -8.89
N LYS A 51 6.29 -4.13 -8.09
CA LYS A 51 6.77 -5.35 -7.45
C LYS A 51 6.04 -5.68 -6.17
N LYS A 52 5.17 -4.77 -5.72
CA LYS A 52 4.39 -4.95 -4.49
C LYS A 52 5.31 -5.24 -3.32
N LYS A 53 6.44 -4.52 -3.29
CA LYS A 53 7.41 -4.68 -2.23
C LYS A 53 7.20 -3.64 -1.15
N ASP A 54 7.80 -3.88 -0.01
CA ASP A 54 7.78 -2.91 1.07
C ASP A 54 8.26 -1.57 0.55
N MET A 55 7.55 -0.53 0.91
CA MET A 55 7.97 0.80 0.51
C MET A 55 8.09 1.66 1.75
N PRO A 56 8.95 2.69 1.69
CA PRO A 56 9.07 3.60 2.83
C PRO A 56 7.72 4.20 3.16
N LEU A 57 7.46 4.37 4.44
CA LEU A 57 6.17 4.88 4.89
C LEU A 57 5.84 6.22 4.23
N ARG A 58 6.82 7.10 4.11
CA ARG A 58 6.60 8.41 3.50
C ARG A 58 6.15 8.27 2.05
N MET A 59 6.76 7.35 1.31
CA MET A 59 6.37 7.11 -0.07
C MET A 59 4.94 6.56 -0.16
N TRP A 60 4.62 5.62 0.71
CA TRP A 60 3.30 5.02 0.72
C TRP A 60 2.23 6.06 1.05
N LEU A 61 2.49 6.88 2.07
CA LEU A 61 1.53 7.92 2.44
C LEU A 61 1.31 8.89 1.29
N ALA A 62 2.39 9.27 0.59
CA ALA A 62 2.26 10.17 -0.55
C ALA A 62 1.39 9.55 -1.64
N ALA A 63 1.61 8.26 -1.93
CA ALA A 63 0.82 7.57 -2.95
C ALA A 63 -0.65 7.51 -2.56
N VAL A 64 -0.93 7.20 -1.29
CA VAL A 64 -2.28 7.09 -0.80
C VAL A 64 -3.01 8.43 -0.88
N TYR A 65 -2.38 9.49 -0.38
CA TYR A 65 -3.02 10.79 -0.36
C TYR A 65 -3.17 11.39 -1.75
N GLU A 66 -2.19 11.19 -2.62
CA GLU A 66 -2.30 11.70 -3.98
C GLU A 66 -3.41 11.00 -4.77
N SER A 67 -3.67 9.74 -4.45
CA SER A 67 -4.74 9.00 -5.13
C SER A 67 -6.10 9.21 -4.46
N GLY A 68 -6.16 10.04 -3.44
CA GLY A 68 -7.42 10.38 -2.79
C GLY A 68 -7.95 9.33 -1.84
N ALA A 69 -7.13 8.37 -1.46
CA ALA A 69 -7.56 7.32 -0.56
C ALA A 69 -7.27 7.67 0.89
N ASP A 70 -7.82 6.86 1.77
CA ASP A 70 -7.61 7.00 3.21
C ASP A 70 -6.70 5.87 3.65
N PRO A 71 -5.51 6.18 4.19
CA PRO A 71 -4.60 5.11 4.61
C PRO A 71 -5.21 4.19 5.66
N CYS A 72 -6.05 4.73 6.53
CA CYS A 72 -6.70 3.91 7.53
C CYS A 72 -7.64 2.89 6.89
N GLU A 73 -8.34 3.29 5.84
CA GLU A 73 -9.22 2.38 5.12
C GLU A 73 -8.44 1.27 4.43
N ILE A 74 -7.35 1.62 3.79
CA ILE A 74 -6.55 0.62 3.08
C ILE A 74 -6.01 -0.40 4.07
N LEU A 75 -5.47 0.06 5.18
CA LEU A 75 -4.93 -0.83 6.19
C LEU A 75 -6.03 -1.70 6.79
N SER A 76 -7.17 -1.11 7.09
CA SER A 76 -8.28 -1.83 7.70
C SER A 76 -8.78 -2.95 6.77
N LYS A 77 -8.93 -2.65 5.50
CA LYS A 77 -9.37 -3.65 4.53
C LYS A 77 -8.36 -4.79 4.40
N ALA A 78 -7.08 -4.44 4.31
CA ALA A 78 -6.05 -5.45 4.16
C ALA A 78 -5.99 -6.36 5.37
N ILE A 79 -6.11 -5.79 6.57
CA ILE A 79 -6.07 -6.56 7.80
C ILE A 79 -7.29 -7.49 7.87
N LYS A 80 -8.47 -6.99 7.53
CA LYS A 80 -9.67 -7.79 7.56
C LYS A 80 -9.61 -8.95 6.58
N GLU A 81 -9.07 -8.70 5.39
CA GLU A 81 -8.97 -9.75 4.39
C GLU A 81 -8.00 -10.83 4.82
N GLN A 82 -6.89 -10.44 5.43
CA GLN A 82 -5.94 -11.42 5.90
C GLN A 82 -6.52 -12.22 7.07
N SER A 83 -7.24 -11.57 7.96
CA SER A 83 -7.90 -12.28 9.06
C SER A 83 -8.93 -13.26 8.54
N ALA A 84 -9.69 -12.87 7.54
CA ALA A 84 -10.68 -13.76 6.95
C ALA A 84 -10.03 -14.99 6.34
N LEU A 85 -8.90 -14.79 5.65
CA LEU A 85 -8.18 -15.91 5.08
C LEU A 85 -7.63 -16.84 6.16
N ALA A 86 -7.17 -16.26 7.26
CA ALA A 86 -6.64 -17.07 8.36
C ALA A 86 -7.73 -17.90 9.01
N GLU A 87 -8.95 -17.38 9.02
CA GLU A 87 -10.06 -18.10 9.63
C GLU A 87 -10.67 -19.14 8.70
N ALA A 88 -10.42 -18.98 7.42
CA ALA A 88 -10.97 -19.93 6.47
C ALA A 88 -10.20 -21.22 6.48
#